data_d7731491b6032505d94db1ca57d3a801
#
_entry.id   d7731491b6032505d94db1ca57d3a801
#
_cell.length_a   1.000
_cell.length_b   1.000
_cell.length_c   1.000
_cell.angle_alpha   90.00
_cell.angle_beta   90.00
_cell.angle_gamma   90.00
#
_symmetry.space_group_name_H-M   'P 1'
#
loop_
_entity.id
_entity.type
_entity.pdbx_description
1 polymer ?
#
loop_
_entity_poly.entity_id
_entity_poly.type
_entity_poly.pdbx_seq_one_letter_code
_entity_poly.pdbx_strand_id
1 'polypeptide(L)'
;MDFQTLNSLDNNSSFSVVNEYDYDEDDYFDEFYDDIIFNEEKDIPALSVKPKKTRSKSNILNVDPLQTVWYIAYLLKPKVGIIRFDRLFRRRFRMPYSSFIDLLNVIKSDHTFRRWHDGNKDCVKKACSPIGLLLLGSLRYLGRGFTFDDLFEATGISEEVHRNFFHTFIK
;
A
#
# COMPACT_ATOMS: atom_id res chain seq x y z
N MET A 1 -4.98 8.93 76.06
CA MET A 1 -4.23 8.17 75.07
C MET A 1 -5.06 8.19 73.78
N ASP A 2 -4.80 9.16 72.92
CA ASP A 2 -5.72 9.56 71.90
C ASP A 2 -5.27 9.00 70.57
N PHE A 3 -6.19 8.31 69.90
CA PHE A 3 -6.02 7.90 68.51
C PHE A 3 -6.65 8.97 67.58
N GLN A 4 -5.88 9.68 66.87
CA GLN A 4 -6.35 10.60 65.85
C GLN A 4 -6.19 10.03 64.45
N THR A 5 -7.30 9.79 63.82
CA THR A 5 -7.79 10.17 62.47
C THR A 5 -6.74 10.22 61.35
N LEU A 6 -6.81 9.24 60.47
CA LEU A 6 -6.19 9.28 59.14
C LEU A 6 -7.21 9.76 58.11
N ASN A 7 -6.90 10.88 57.49
CA ASN A 7 -7.66 11.52 56.45
C ASN A 7 -7.57 10.73 55.14
N SER A 8 -8.72 10.54 54.53
CA SER A 8 -8.97 10.09 53.19
C SER A 8 -8.37 11.06 52.17
N LEU A 9 -7.55 10.54 51.24
CA LEU A 9 -7.16 11.21 50.02
C LEU A 9 -8.05 10.70 48.88
N ASP A 10 -9.03 11.50 48.51
CA ASP A 10 -9.83 11.31 47.32
C ASP A 10 -8.97 11.61 46.08
N ASN A 11 -8.52 10.58 45.39
CA ASN A 11 -7.96 10.70 44.08
C ASN A 11 -9.06 10.58 43.01
N ASN A 12 -9.75 11.69 42.76
CA ASN A 12 -10.58 11.87 41.59
C ASN A 12 -9.68 12.17 40.37
N SER A 13 -9.09 11.16 39.76
CA SER A 13 -8.54 11.29 38.43
C SER A 13 -9.67 11.09 37.42
N SER A 14 -10.28 12.19 37.00
CA SER A 14 -11.17 12.22 35.83
C SER A 14 -10.36 11.86 34.60
N PHE A 15 -10.46 10.62 34.17
CA PHE A 15 -10.04 10.18 32.87
C PHE A 15 -10.98 10.86 31.85
N SER A 16 -10.48 11.91 31.17
CA SER A 16 -11.15 12.46 30.01
C SER A 16 -11.05 11.44 28.89
N VAL A 17 -12.17 10.78 28.62
CA VAL A 17 -12.34 9.99 27.39
C VAL A 17 -12.18 10.96 26.22
N VAL A 18 -11.06 10.89 25.55
CA VAL A 18 -10.86 11.58 24.27
C VAL A 18 -11.80 10.87 23.29
N ASN A 19 -12.86 11.55 22.90
CA ASN A 19 -13.75 11.09 21.85
C ASN A 19 -12.90 10.84 20.60
N GLU A 20 -12.76 9.57 20.23
CA GLU A 20 -12.24 9.12 18.97
C GLU A 20 -13.22 9.63 17.91
N TYR A 21 -12.83 10.68 17.20
CA TYR A 21 -13.64 11.25 16.12
C TYR A 21 -13.83 10.17 15.06
N ASP A 22 -15.06 9.77 14.91
CA ASP A 22 -15.57 8.91 13.85
C ASP A 22 -15.51 9.71 12.54
N TYR A 23 -14.37 9.63 11.85
CA TYR A 23 -14.23 10.24 10.52
C TYR A 23 -14.79 9.27 9.50
N ASP A 24 -15.81 9.69 8.78
CA ASP A 24 -16.40 8.96 7.67
C ASP A 24 -15.31 8.51 6.69
N GLU A 25 -15.28 7.19 6.46
CA GLU A 25 -14.18 6.52 5.73
C GLU A 25 -14.10 6.92 4.26
N ASP A 26 -15.19 7.37 3.69
CA ASP A 26 -15.34 7.58 2.24
C ASP A 26 -14.80 8.94 1.78
N ASP A 27 -15.00 10.02 2.56
CA ASP A 27 -14.54 11.38 2.19
C ASP A 27 -13.00 11.52 2.15
N TYR A 28 -12.27 10.67 2.89
CA TYR A 28 -10.81 10.74 2.98
C TYR A 28 -10.08 10.03 1.83
N PHE A 29 -10.80 9.20 1.08
CA PHE A 29 -10.23 8.45 -0.04
C PHE A 29 -10.06 9.35 -1.26
N ASP A 30 -11.06 10.17 -1.55
CA ASP A 30 -11.08 11.06 -2.72
C ASP A 30 -10.03 12.18 -2.59
N GLU A 31 -9.92 12.82 -1.42
CA GLU A 31 -8.97 13.91 -1.21
C GLU A 31 -7.49 13.51 -1.34
N PHE A 32 -7.13 12.25 -0.98
CA PHE A 32 -5.75 11.76 -1.13
C PHE A 32 -5.41 11.43 -2.59
N TYR A 33 -6.38 10.93 -3.36
CA TYR A 33 -6.19 10.69 -4.80
C TYR A 33 -6.12 12.00 -5.56
N ASP A 34 -6.94 12.98 -5.20
CA ASP A 34 -6.93 14.30 -5.82
C ASP A 34 -5.59 15.01 -5.61
N ASP A 35 -5.02 14.99 -4.40
CA ASP A 35 -3.71 15.57 -4.11
C ASP A 35 -2.55 14.90 -4.87
N ILE A 36 -2.62 13.59 -5.12
CA ILE A 36 -1.58 12.89 -5.89
C ILE A 36 -1.77 13.11 -7.39
N ILE A 37 -2.99 13.11 -7.90
CA ILE A 37 -3.29 13.23 -9.33
C ILE A 37 -3.16 14.69 -9.78
N PHE A 38 -3.71 15.67 -9.03
CA PHE A 38 -3.73 17.07 -9.43
C PHE A 38 -2.37 17.78 -9.32
N ASN A 39 -1.48 17.37 -8.42
CA ASN A 39 -0.17 18.00 -8.31
C ASN A 39 0.89 17.48 -9.29
N GLU A 40 0.67 16.34 -9.95
CA GLU A 40 1.63 15.78 -10.93
C GLU A 40 1.25 16.05 -12.40
N GLU A 41 0.05 16.54 -12.72
CA GLU A 41 -0.37 16.82 -14.10
C GLU A 41 0.40 17.99 -14.76
N LYS A 42 1.18 18.77 -14.00
CA LYS A 42 1.89 19.95 -14.54
C LYS A 42 3.19 19.65 -15.27
N ASP A 43 3.74 18.44 -15.16
CA ASP A 43 5.08 18.13 -15.67
C ASP A 43 5.16 16.92 -16.62
N ILE A 44 4.04 16.42 -17.15
CA ILE A 44 4.07 15.33 -18.14
C ILE A 44 4.02 15.94 -19.54
N PRO A 45 5.10 15.87 -20.34
CA PRO A 45 5.05 16.28 -21.72
C PRO A 45 4.14 15.34 -22.51
N ALA A 46 3.13 15.90 -23.18
CA ALA A 46 2.17 15.19 -24.01
C ALA A 46 2.87 14.49 -25.17
N LEU A 47 3.14 13.20 -25.06
CA LEU A 47 3.58 12.35 -26.15
C LEU A 47 2.37 11.99 -27.02
N SER A 48 2.19 12.79 -28.09
CA SER A 48 1.22 12.53 -29.14
C SER A 48 1.63 11.30 -29.96
N VAL A 49 1.14 10.11 -29.61
CA VAL A 49 1.26 8.91 -30.42
C VAL A 49 -0.09 8.61 -31.08
N LYS A 50 -0.14 8.73 -32.42
CA LYS A 50 -1.33 8.37 -33.21
C LYS A 50 -1.59 6.85 -33.13
N PRO A 51 -2.78 6.38 -32.78
CA PRO A 51 -3.06 4.96 -32.62
C PRO A 51 -3.18 4.25 -33.97
N LYS A 52 -2.39 3.21 -34.21
CA LYS A 52 -2.64 2.23 -35.25
C LYS A 52 -3.82 1.34 -34.85
N LYS A 53 -4.92 1.33 -35.63
CA LYS A 53 -6.05 0.42 -35.46
C LYS A 53 -5.61 -1.03 -35.71
N THR A 54 -5.40 -1.78 -34.65
CA THR A 54 -5.39 -3.24 -34.72
C THR A 54 -6.56 -3.77 -33.89
N ARG A 55 -7.29 -4.78 -34.42
CA ARG A 55 -8.47 -5.42 -33.81
C ARG A 55 -8.19 -5.76 -32.33
N SER A 56 -8.91 -5.11 -31.43
CA SER A 56 -8.77 -5.32 -30.00
C SER A 56 -9.30 -6.68 -29.59
N LYS A 57 -8.42 -7.57 -29.19
CA LYS A 57 -8.75 -8.56 -28.17
C LYS A 57 -8.79 -7.79 -26.86
N SER A 58 -9.96 -7.86 -26.18
CA SER A 58 -10.23 -7.39 -24.82
C SER A 58 -9.37 -6.21 -24.33
N ASN A 59 -10.00 -5.07 -24.08
CA ASN A 59 -9.42 -3.94 -23.37
C ASN A 59 -9.09 -4.31 -21.91
N ILE A 60 -8.17 -5.22 -21.73
CA ILE A 60 -7.50 -5.38 -20.45
C ILE A 60 -6.59 -4.15 -20.37
N LEU A 61 -6.86 -3.29 -19.42
CA LEU A 61 -6.05 -2.13 -19.09
C LEU A 61 -4.60 -2.61 -18.94
N ASN A 62 -3.78 -2.39 -19.95
CA ASN A 62 -2.36 -2.76 -19.92
C ASN A 62 -1.59 -1.65 -19.20
N VAL A 63 -1.95 -1.45 -17.92
CA VAL A 63 -1.33 -0.46 -17.06
C VAL A 63 0.08 -0.94 -16.72
N ASP A 64 1.07 -0.09 -16.93
CA ASP A 64 2.43 -0.38 -16.49
C ASP A 64 2.45 -0.34 -14.94
N PRO A 65 2.84 -1.41 -14.25
CA PRO A 65 2.93 -1.44 -12.80
C PRO A 65 3.77 -0.32 -12.19
N LEU A 66 4.78 0.18 -12.91
CA LEU A 66 5.65 1.27 -12.47
C LEU A 66 4.97 2.65 -12.52
N GLN A 67 3.85 2.77 -13.22
CA GLN A 67 3.08 4.00 -13.33
C GLN A 67 1.83 4.00 -12.43
N THR A 68 1.62 2.94 -11.67
CA THR A 68 0.48 2.86 -10.77
C THR A 68 0.65 3.78 -9.56
N VAL A 69 -0.48 4.30 -9.07
CA VAL A 69 -0.50 5.16 -7.88
C VAL A 69 0.16 4.47 -6.68
N TRP A 70 -0.03 3.16 -6.52
CA TRP A 70 0.59 2.42 -5.43
C TRP A 70 2.12 2.38 -5.55
N TYR A 71 2.64 2.17 -6.76
CA TYR A 71 4.08 2.18 -6.97
C TYR A 71 4.67 3.56 -6.67
N ILE A 72 4.08 4.60 -7.21
CA ILE A 72 4.56 5.99 -7.03
C ILE A 72 4.49 6.40 -5.56
N ALA A 73 3.34 6.21 -4.92
CA ALA A 73 3.10 6.70 -3.56
C ALA A 73 3.83 5.92 -2.47
N TYR A 74 4.04 4.61 -2.65
CA TYR A 74 4.58 3.75 -1.57
C TYR A 74 5.98 3.23 -1.83
N LEU A 75 6.45 3.20 -3.07
CA LEU A 75 7.75 2.63 -3.42
C LEU A 75 8.71 3.65 -4.02
N LEU A 76 8.23 4.51 -4.93
CA LEU A 76 9.08 5.46 -5.64
C LEU A 76 9.31 6.75 -4.83
N LYS A 77 8.23 7.38 -4.34
CA LYS A 77 8.27 8.66 -3.62
C LYS A 77 7.47 8.61 -2.30
N PRO A 78 7.79 7.70 -1.37
CA PRO A 78 7.07 7.60 -0.12
C PRO A 78 7.26 8.86 0.74
N LYS A 79 6.18 9.45 1.20
CA LYS A 79 6.20 10.64 2.07
C LYS A 79 6.40 10.24 3.55
N VAL A 80 7.48 9.51 3.83
CA VAL A 80 7.80 8.99 5.18
C VAL A 80 7.97 10.14 6.17
N GLY A 81 7.49 9.96 7.40
CA GLY A 81 7.56 10.97 8.47
C GLY A 81 6.42 12.01 8.43
N ILE A 82 5.58 12.00 7.41
CA ILE A 82 4.34 12.76 7.41
C ILE A 82 3.27 11.93 8.13
N ILE A 83 2.73 12.45 9.23
CA ILE A 83 1.76 11.76 10.09
C ILE A 83 0.58 11.20 9.29
N ARG A 84 0.09 11.96 8.30
CA ARG A 84 -1.00 11.54 7.41
C ARG A 84 -0.62 10.31 6.58
N PHE A 85 0.57 10.29 5.99
CA PHE A 85 1.06 9.14 5.23
C PHE A 85 1.18 7.88 6.11
N ASP A 86 1.79 8.02 7.30
CA ASP A 86 2.01 6.89 8.20
C ASP A 86 0.68 6.30 8.71
N ARG A 87 -0.32 7.15 9.01
CA ARG A 87 -1.67 6.71 9.37
C ARG A 87 -2.35 5.95 8.22
N LEU A 88 -2.33 6.52 7.02
CA LEU A 88 -2.96 5.90 5.84
C LEU A 88 -2.29 4.58 5.47
N PHE A 89 -0.97 4.52 5.54
CA PHE A 89 -0.23 3.29 5.27
C PHE A 89 -0.61 2.20 6.28
N ARG A 90 -0.56 2.51 7.59
CA ARG A 90 -0.96 1.58 8.65
C ARG A 90 -2.42 1.14 8.52
N ARG A 91 -3.33 2.05 8.20
CA ARG A 91 -4.74 1.73 7.98
C ARG A 91 -4.94 0.79 6.80
N ARG A 92 -4.21 1.00 5.68
CA ARG A 92 -4.34 0.20 4.47
C ARG A 92 -3.68 -1.17 4.56
N PHE A 93 -2.50 -1.23 5.13
CA PHE A 93 -1.65 -2.43 5.12
C PHE A 93 -1.49 -3.09 6.49
N ARG A 94 -2.13 -2.54 7.53
CA ARG A 94 -2.16 -3.06 8.91
C ARG A 94 -0.79 -3.15 9.57
N MET A 95 0.23 -2.45 9.04
CA MET A 95 1.56 -2.36 9.63
C MET A 95 2.17 -0.97 9.42
N PRO A 96 3.14 -0.56 10.26
CA PRO A 96 3.93 0.65 10.03
C PRO A 96 4.75 0.55 8.74
N TYR A 97 5.04 1.69 8.10
CA TYR A 97 5.86 1.71 6.88
C TYR A 97 7.29 1.19 7.12
N SER A 98 7.89 1.49 8.28
CA SER A 98 9.21 0.94 8.65
C SER A 98 9.21 -0.59 8.64
N SER A 99 8.22 -1.21 9.29
CA SER A 99 8.10 -2.68 9.32
C SER A 99 7.87 -3.28 7.93
N PHE A 100 7.17 -2.55 7.05
CA PHE A 100 7.02 -2.96 5.65
C PHE A 100 8.38 -2.97 4.93
N ILE A 101 9.22 -1.95 5.13
CA ILE A 101 10.55 -1.88 4.52
C ILE A 101 11.44 -3.01 5.06
N ASP A 102 11.42 -3.28 6.36
CA ASP A 102 12.18 -4.38 6.96
C ASP A 102 11.75 -5.73 6.35
N LEU A 103 10.44 -5.97 6.26
CA LEU A 103 9.90 -7.17 5.63
C LEU A 103 10.27 -7.28 4.15
N LEU A 104 10.22 -6.17 3.42
CA LEU A 104 10.61 -6.13 2.00
C LEU A 104 12.10 -6.49 1.84
N ASN A 105 12.98 -6.02 2.72
CA ASN A 105 14.39 -6.35 2.70
C ASN A 105 14.63 -7.84 3.00
N VAL A 106 13.90 -8.42 3.96
CA VAL A 106 13.94 -9.86 4.24
C VAL A 106 13.55 -10.66 3.01
N ILE A 107 12.42 -10.32 2.37
CA ILE A 107 11.94 -11.00 1.16
C ILE A 107 12.93 -10.85 -0.01
N LYS A 108 13.55 -9.69 -0.17
CA LYS A 108 14.59 -9.47 -1.19
C LYS A 108 15.87 -10.28 -0.93
N SER A 109 16.17 -10.64 0.29
CA SER A 109 17.33 -11.48 0.63
C SER A 109 17.03 -12.98 0.53
N ASP A 110 15.79 -13.40 0.60
CA ASP A 110 15.38 -14.80 0.56
C ASP A 110 15.38 -15.35 -0.87
N HIS A 111 16.13 -16.45 -1.06
CA HIS A 111 16.25 -17.15 -2.34
C HIS A 111 14.90 -17.68 -2.88
N THR A 112 13.91 -17.93 -2.00
CA THR A 112 12.57 -18.40 -2.36
C THR A 112 11.87 -17.41 -3.28
N PHE A 113 12.14 -16.11 -3.09
CA PHE A 113 11.55 -15.02 -3.89
C PHE A 113 12.40 -14.59 -5.10
N ARG A 114 13.50 -15.28 -5.38
CA ARG A 114 14.45 -14.89 -6.43
C ARG A 114 13.80 -14.62 -7.79
N ARG A 115 12.75 -15.36 -8.15
CA ARG A 115 12.05 -15.18 -9.43
C ARG A 115 11.35 -13.83 -9.59
N TRP A 116 11.03 -13.15 -8.48
CA TRP A 116 10.38 -11.83 -8.47
C TRP A 116 11.34 -10.67 -8.19
N HIS A 117 12.65 -10.94 -8.07
CA HIS A 117 13.60 -9.88 -7.80
C HIS A 117 13.62 -8.85 -8.94
N ASP A 118 13.77 -7.59 -8.53
CA ASP A 118 13.85 -6.47 -9.45
C ASP A 118 15.00 -6.71 -10.47
N GLY A 119 14.73 -6.41 -11.75
CA GLY A 119 15.70 -6.63 -12.83
C GLY A 119 15.67 -8.01 -13.46
N ASN A 120 14.99 -9.01 -12.87
CA ASN A 120 14.75 -10.27 -13.54
C ASN A 120 13.78 -10.09 -14.71
N LYS A 121 13.89 -10.97 -15.69
CA LYS A 121 12.99 -11.01 -16.84
C LYS A 121 12.30 -12.36 -16.90
N ASP A 122 11.05 -12.34 -17.32
CA ASP A 122 10.32 -13.57 -17.61
C ASP A 122 10.84 -14.27 -18.90
N CYS A 123 10.22 -15.40 -19.24
CA CYS A 123 10.55 -16.19 -20.43
C CYS A 123 10.34 -15.40 -21.76
N VAL A 124 9.55 -14.33 -21.73
CA VAL A 124 9.27 -13.42 -22.86
C VAL A 124 10.17 -12.17 -22.82
N LYS A 125 11.16 -12.13 -21.94
CA LYS A 125 12.08 -11.00 -21.69
C LYS A 125 11.39 -9.73 -21.15
N LYS A 126 10.14 -9.83 -20.67
CA LYS A 126 9.45 -8.75 -19.97
C LYS A 126 10.03 -8.63 -18.56
N ALA A 127 10.20 -7.39 -18.08
CA ALA A 127 10.63 -7.15 -16.71
C ALA A 127 9.63 -7.78 -15.71
N CYS A 128 10.16 -8.42 -14.67
CA CYS A 128 9.32 -8.94 -13.60
C CYS A 128 8.56 -7.82 -12.89
N SER A 129 7.41 -8.17 -12.37
CA SER A 129 6.60 -7.24 -11.58
C SER A 129 7.36 -6.80 -10.33
N PRO A 130 7.30 -5.51 -9.94
CA PRO A 130 8.00 -5.01 -8.75
C PRO A 130 7.62 -5.79 -7.49
N ILE A 131 8.60 -6.40 -6.84
CA ILE A 131 8.37 -7.24 -5.66
C ILE A 131 7.69 -6.48 -4.51
N GLY A 132 7.98 -5.18 -4.38
CA GLY A 132 7.32 -4.32 -3.40
C GLY A 132 5.82 -4.19 -3.64
N LEU A 133 5.35 -4.10 -4.89
CA LEU A 133 3.91 -4.08 -5.21
C LEU A 133 3.24 -5.42 -4.89
N LEU A 134 3.91 -6.52 -5.15
CA LEU A 134 3.40 -7.86 -4.83
C LEU A 134 3.25 -8.04 -3.32
N LEU A 135 4.21 -7.53 -2.54
CA LEU A 135 4.14 -7.54 -1.09
C LEU A 135 3.00 -6.65 -0.57
N LEU A 136 2.85 -5.42 -1.09
CA LEU A 136 1.72 -4.55 -0.73
C LEU A 136 0.39 -5.21 -1.05
N GLY A 137 0.27 -5.86 -2.21
CA GLY A 137 -0.91 -6.64 -2.58
C GLY A 137 -1.22 -7.76 -1.59
N SER A 138 -0.21 -8.53 -1.18
CA SER A 138 -0.36 -9.61 -0.19
C SER A 138 -0.83 -9.09 1.17
N LEU A 139 -0.26 -7.99 1.63
CA LEU A 139 -0.68 -7.34 2.88
C LEU A 139 -2.11 -6.79 2.80
N ARG A 140 -2.50 -6.26 1.66
CA ARG A 140 -3.86 -5.76 1.44
C ARG A 140 -4.88 -6.90 1.40
N TYR A 141 -4.54 -8.00 0.76
CA TYR A 141 -5.34 -9.23 0.75
C TYR A 141 -5.58 -9.73 2.18
N LEU A 142 -4.51 -9.87 3.00
CA LEU A 142 -4.60 -10.33 4.38
C LEU A 142 -5.32 -9.35 5.31
N GLY A 143 -5.04 -8.06 5.14
CA GLY A 143 -5.51 -7.03 6.08
C GLY A 143 -6.92 -6.51 5.83
N ARG A 144 -7.41 -6.57 4.58
CA ARG A 144 -8.68 -5.97 4.18
C ARG A 144 -9.55 -6.86 3.29
N GLY A 145 -9.11 -8.07 2.96
CA GLY A 145 -9.88 -8.99 2.13
C GLY A 145 -10.03 -8.56 0.67
N PHE A 146 -9.08 -7.77 0.14
CA PHE A 146 -9.03 -7.47 -1.29
C PHE A 146 -8.93 -8.75 -2.09
N THR A 147 -9.68 -8.82 -3.19
CA THR A 147 -9.55 -9.95 -4.13
C THR A 147 -8.30 -9.79 -5.01
N PHE A 148 -7.90 -10.84 -5.71
CA PHE A 148 -6.79 -10.73 -6.67
C PHE A 148 -7.16 -9.87 -7.88
N ASP A 149 -8.44 -9.76 -8.21
CA ASP A 149 -8.98 -8.89 -9.25
C ASP A 149 -8.83 -7.40 -8.84
N ASP A 150 -9.24 -7.04 -7.62
CA ASP A 150 -9.00 -5.70 -7.07
C ASP A 150 -7.51 -5.33 -7.07
N LEU A 151 -6.64 -6.31 -6.79
CA LEU A 151 -5.19 -6.10 -6.82
C LEU A 151 -4.67 -5.88 -8.24
N PHE A 152 -5.25 -6.55 -9.24
CA PHE A 152 -4.93 -6.29 -10.64
C PHE A 152 -5.28 -4.85 -11.03
N GLU A 153 -6.46 -4.37 -10.67
CA GLU A 153 -6.89 -3.00 -10.93
C GLU A 153 -5.96 -1.97 -10.26
N ALA A 154 -5.57 -2.21 -9.00
CA ALA A 154 -4.74 -1.28 -8.23
C ALA A 154 -3.26 -1.26 -8.64
N THR A 155 -2.71 -2.37 -9.14
CA THR A 155 -1.27 -2.54 -9.36
C THR A 155 -0.88 -2.77 -10.82
N GLY A 156 -1.83 -3.05 -11.71
CA GLY A 156 -1.56 -3.44 -13.10
C GLY A 156 -0.87 -4.81 -13.23
N ILE A 157 -0.73 -5.56 -12.13
CA ILE A 157 -0.10 -6.88 -12.11
C ILE A 157 -1.19 -7.95 -12.14
N SER A 158 -1.06 -8.94 -13.03
CA SER A 158 -2.09 -9.97 -13.20
C SER A 158 -2.38 -10.74 -11.91
N GLU A 159 -3.64 -11.15 -11.73
CA GLU A 159 -4.11 -11.94 -10.60
C GLU A 159 -3.26 -13.18 -10.35
N GLU A 160 -2.88 -13.89 -11.42
CA GLU A 160 -2.07 -15.10 -11.35
C GLU A 160 -0.70 -14.83 -10.72
N VAL A 161 -0.06 -13.72 -11.05
CA VAL A 161 1.23 -13.32 -10.46
C VAL A 161 1.05 -12.99 -8.98
N HIS A 162 -0.01 -12.24 -8.61
CA HIS A 162 -0.33 -11.97 -7.21
C HIS A 162 -0.60 -13.24 -6.42
N ARG A 163 -1.41 -14.17 -6.97
CA ARG A 163 -1.74 -15.45 -6.34
C ARG A 163 -0.49 -16.29 -6.10
N ASN A 164 0.37 -16.42 -7.10
CA ASN A 164 1.60 -17.18 -7.01
C ASN A 164 2.58 -16.60 -5.99
N PHE A 165 2.72 -15.28 -5.96
CA PHE A 165 3.54 -14.61 -4.95
C PHE A 165 2.96 -14.82 -3.55
N PHE A 166 1.66 -14.59 -3.37
CA PHE A 166 0.96 -14.75 -2.11
C PHE A 166 1.12 -16.15 -1.53
N HIS A 167 0.90 -17.20 -2.33
CA HIS A 167 1.10 -18.59 -1.89
C HIS A 167 2.54 -18.91 -1.49
N THR A 168 3.52 -18.23 -2.06
CA THR A 168 4.91 -18.35 -1.62
C THR A 168 5.16 -17.60 -0.33
N PHE A 169 4.53 -16.42 -0.18
CA PHE A 169 4.68 -15.54 0.97
C PHE A 169 4.11 -16.12 2.27
N ILE A 170 3.02 -16.90 2.21
CA ILE A 170 2.36 -17.48 3.40
C ILE A 170 2.91 -18.87 3.83
N LYS A 171 3.89 -19.42 3.13
CA LYS A 171 4.57 -20.67 3.48
C LYS A 171 5.70 -20.46 4.46
#